data_1773b49ab68056442ba4d773593fb901
#
_entry.id   1773b49ab68056442ba4d773593fb901
#
_cell.length_a   1.000
_cell.length_b   1.000
_cell.length_c   1.000
_cell.angle_alpha   90.00
_cell.angle_beta   90.00
_cell.angle_gamma   90.00
#
_symmetry.space_group_name_H-M   'P 1'
#
loop_
_entity.id
_entity.type
_entity.pdbx_description
1 polymer ?
#
loop_
_entity_poly.entity_id
_entity_poly.type
_entity_poly.pdbx_seq_one_letter_code
_entity_poly.pdbx_strand_id
1 'polypeptide(L)'
;MPKLTARSVVLSVLLGAHPAWASASELIRLTADFGIKETTLRVALTRMVGAGDLIRSADGYRLSDRLLARQRRQDDAMRPRVRAWHGAWLMLIVTSVGTDARTRAAQRTTMYHNRFGELREGVWMRPDNLDLELDVEVAARVRVLRARDDAPAQLAGQLWDLSRWAETGQRLLDEMASATDVPGRFVVAAAMVRHLLTDPVLPAELLPADWPGAALRAAYHDFATELADRRDATQLLEAT
;
A
#
# COMPACT_ATOMS: atom_id res chain seq x y z
N MET A 1 1.00 -0.43 22.41
CA MET A 1 0.34 -0.54 21.09
C MET A 1 -0.48 0.72 20.81
N PRO A 2 -0.45 1.29 19.59
CA PRO A 2 -1.30 2.43 19.27
C PRO A 2 -2.78 2.01 19.36
N LYS A 3 -3.59 2.82 20.03
CA LYS A 3 -5.03 2.55 20.20
C LYS A 3 -5.72 2.63 18.83
N LEU A 4 -6.31 1.51 18.39
CA LEU A 4 -7.09 1.46 17.17
C LEU A 4 -8.33 2.35 17.30
N THR A 5 -8.54 3.24 16.33
CA THR A 5 -9.74 4.10 16.28
C THR A 5 -10.78 3.49 15.35
N ALA A 6 -12.07 3.77 15.58
CA ALA A 6 -13.14 3.33 14.69
C ALA A 6 -12.85 3.71 13.22
N ARG A 7 -12.34 4.95 12.97
CA ARG A 7 -11.96 5.39 11.63
C ARG A 7 -10.85 4.52 11.02
N SER A 8 -9.81 4.19 11.79
CA SER A 8 -8.70 3.38 11.28
C SER A 8 -9.13 1.95 10.94
N VAL A 9 -9.96 1.34 11.77
CA VAL A 9 -10.49 -0.01 11.53
C VAL A 9 -11.39 -0.02 10.29
N VAL A 10 -12.38 0.87 10.21
CA VAL A 10 -13.29 0.99 9.05
C VAL A 10 -12.52 1.19 7.75
N LEU A 11 -11.52 2.10 7.73
CA LEU A 11 -10.71 2.32 6.53
C LEU A 11 -9.91 1.08 6.14
N SER A 12 -9.29 0.39 7.08
CA SER A 12 -8.51 -0.80 6.76
C SER A 12 -9.40 -1.94 6.24
N VAL A 13 -10.58 -2.13 6.82
CA VAL A 13 -11.56 -3.12 6.36
C VAL A 13 -11.99 -2.81 4.92
N LEU A 14 -12.42 -1.58 4.64
CA LEU A 14 -12.90 -1.20 3.31
C LEU A 14 -11.79 -1.15 2.26
N LEU A 15 -10.56 -0.79 2.64
CA LEU A 15 -9.40 -0.82 1.73
C LEU A 15 -8.96 -2.25 1.38
N GLY A 16 -9.27 -3.23 2.22
CA GLY A 16 -9.02 -4.65 1.93
C GLY A 16 -10.20 -5.37 1.28
N ALA A 17 -11.38 -4.73 1.21
CA ALA A 17 -12.59 -5.35 0.69
C ALA A 17 -12.77 -5.13 -0.82
N HIS A 18 -13.21 -6.17 -1.54
CA HIS A 18 -13.57 -6.11 -2.96
C HIS A 18 -14.96 -6.75 -3.17
N PRO A 19 -15.98 -5.94 -3.44
CA PRO A 19 -15.98 -4.48 -3.62
C PRO A 19 -15.67 -3.72 -2.33
N ALA A 20 -15.20 -2.47 -2.45
CA ALA A 20 -14.86 -1.56 -1.35
C ALA A 20 -16.13 -0.99 -0.66
N TRP A 21 -16.97 -1.89 -0.17
CA TRP A 21 -18.28 -1.62 0.41
C TRP A 21 -18.52 -2.53 1.62
N ALA A 22 -19.27 -2.03 2.60
CA ALA A 22 -19.79 -2.82 3.71
C ALA A 22 -21.11 -2.23 4.24
N SER A 23 -22.02 -3.09 4.73
CA SER A 23 -23.23 -2.66 5.41
C SER A 23 -22.90 -2.06 6.80
N ALA A 24 -23.85 -1.31 7.36
CA ALA A 24 -23.68 -0.79 8.71
C ALA A 24 -23.59 -1.90 9.76
N SER A 25 -24.40 -2.95 9.61
CA SER A 25 -24.39 -4.12 10.52
C SER A 25 -23.06 -4.85 10.47
N GLU A 26 -22.51 -5.04 9.29
CA GLU A 26 -21.22 -5.68 9.08
C GLU A 26 -20.07 -4.88 9.73
N LEU A 27 -20.06 -3.57 9.55
CA LEU A 27 -19.07 -2.70 10.21
C LEU A 27 -19.19 -2.71 11.72
N ILE A 28 -20.42 -2.78 12.28
CA ILE A 28 -20.65 -2.90 13.73
C ILE A 28 -20.03 -4.19 14.27
N ARG A 29 -20.27 -5.33 13.60
CA ARG A 29 -19.72 -6.63 14.02
C ARG A 29 -18.20 -6.65 13.95
N LEU A 30 -17.63 -6.28 12.80
CA LEU A 30 -16.19 -6.28 12.60
C LEU A 30 -15.46 -5.36 13.59
N THR A 31 -16.08 -4.24 13.99
CA THR A 31 -15.45 -3.33 14.94
C THR A 31 -15.64 -3.75 16.40
N ALA A 32 -16.58 -4.65 16.71
CA ALA A 32 -16.78 -5.18 18.04
C ALA A 32 -15.55 -5.97 18.54
N ASP A 33 -14.89 -6.73 17.67
CA ASP A 33 -13.64 -7.45 17.97
C ASP A 33 -12.52 -6.53 18.47
N PHE A 34 -12.60 -5.24 18.12
CA PHE A 34 -11.66 -4.19 18.53
C PHE A 34 -12.13 -3.40 19.76
N GLY A 35 -13.20 -3.85 20.43
CA GLY A 35 -13.79 -3.16 21.59
C GLY A 35 -14.43 -1.80 21.24
N ILE A 36 -14.78 -1.57 19.99
CA ILE A 36 -15.39 -0.32 19.51
C ILE A 36 -16.91 -0.43 19.68
N LYS A 37 -17.48 0.42 20.55
CA LYS A 37 -18.93 0.47 20.75
C LYS A 37 -19.66 0.98 19.51
N GLU A 38 -20.85 0.45 19.24
CA GLU A 38 -21.68 0.84 18.10
C GLU A 38 -21.91 2.37 18.02
N THR A 39 -22.18 3.01 19.15
CA THR A 39 -22.37 4.47 19.21
C THR A 39 -21.14 5.23 18.74
N THR A 40 -19.94 4.78 19.12
CA THR A 40 -18.66 5.35 18.68
C THR A 40 -18.46 5.16 17.18
N LEU A 41 -18.79 3.96 16.67
CA LEU A 41 -18.70 3.66 15.24
C LEU A 41 -19.66 4.55 14.43
N ARG A 42 -20.94 4.69 14.83
CA ARG A 42 -21.92 5.52 14.12
C ARG A 42 -21.49 6.98 14.02
N VAL A 43 -20.91 7.53 15.09
CA VAL A 43 -20.34 8.88 15.10
C VAL A 43 -19.13 8.96 14.13
N ALA A 44 -18.27 7.96 14.14
CA ALA A 44 -17.12 7.91 13.22
C ALA A 44 -17.56 7.84 11.76
N LEU A 45 -18.52 6.99 11.41
CA LEU A 45 -19.08 6.88 10.05
C LEU A 45 -19.67 8.22 9.56
N THR A 46 -20.46 8.89 10.40
CA THR A 46 -21.01 10.22 10.07
C THR A 46 -19.90 11.23 9.78
N ARG A 47 -18.84 11.25 10.62
CA ARG A 47 -17.69 12.15 10.41
C ARG A 47 -16.91 11.80 9.13
N MET A 48 -16.76 10.51 8.84
CA MET A 48 -16.04 10.06 7.63
C MET A 48 -16.81 10.42 6.37
N VAL A 49 -18.14 10.35 6.38
CA VAL A 49 -18.97 10.82 5.26
C VAL A 49 -18.83 12.32 5.10
N GLY A 50 -18.93 13.09 6.20
CA GLY A 50 -18.77 14.56 6.18
C GLY A 50 -17.38 15.01 5.72
N ALA A 51 -16.33 14.20 5.99
CA ALA A 51 -14.96 14.45 5.54
C ALA A 51 -14.70 14.00 4.08
N GLY A 52 -15.67 13.37 3.40
CA GLY A 52 -15.51 12.84 2.05
C GLY A 52 -14.59 11.61 1.97
N ASP A 53 -14.42 10.89 3.07
CA ASP A 53 -13.74 9.59 3.08
C ASP A 53 -14.66 8.48 2.58
N LEU A 54 -15.92 8.51 3.00
CA LEU A 54 -16.94 7.53 2.65
C LEU A 54 -18.10 8.19 1.91
N ILE A 55 -18.76 7.40 1.10
CA ILE A 55 -20.04 7.72 0.48
C ILE A 55 -21.08 6.77 1.07
N ARG A 56 -22.18 7.35 1.59
CA ARG A 56 -23.30 6.57 2.12
C ARG A 56 -24.18 6.13 0.95
N SER A 57 -24.55 4.85 0.91
CA SER A 57 -25.59 4.27 0.05
C SER A 57 -26.82 3.86 0.87
N ALA A 58 -27.90 3.41 0.21
CA ALA A 58 -29.09 2.93 0.90
C ALA A 58 -28.77 1.82 1.91
N ASP A 59 -27.86 0.90 1.53
CA ASP A 59 -27.59 -0.34 2.27
C ASP A 59 -26.27 -0.32 3.05
N GLY A 60 -25.45 0.75 2.95
CA GLY A 60 -24.15 0.77 3.62
C GLY A 60 -23.24 1.94 3.25
N TYR A 61 -21.94 1.67 3.27
CA TYR A 61 -20.89 2.64 3.06
C TYR A 61 -19.87 2.12 2.05
N ARG A 62 -19.41 2.96 1.14
CA ARG A 62 -18.32 2.68 0.21
C ARG A 62 -17.21 3.72 0.31
N LEU A 63 -16.02 3.34 -0.14
CA LEU A 63 -14.91 4.29 -0.23
C LEU A 63 -15.23 5.40 -1.26
N SER A 64 -14.77 6.61 -0.99
CA SER A 64 -14.76 7.70 -1.98
C SER A 64 -13.73 7.44 -3.08
N ASP A 65 -13.86 8.12 -4.23
CA ASP A 65 -12.95 7.93 -5.38
C ASP A 65 -11.47 8.17 -5.01
N ARG A 66 -11.22 9.14 -4.12
CA ARG A 66 -9.89 9.40 -3.57
C ARG A 66 -9.33 8.18 -2.82
N LEU A 67 -10.14 7.49 -2.04
CA LEU A 67 -9.74 6.29 -1.30
C LEU A 67 -9.73 5.04 -2.18
N LEU A 68 -10.55 4.96 -3.23
CA LEU A 68 -10.44 3.93 -4.26
C LEU A 68 -9.10 4.02 -5.01
N ALA A 69 -8.60 5.22 -5.28
CA ALA A 69 -7.26 5.40 -5.83
C ALA A 69 -6.17 4.90 -4.86
N ARG A 70 -6.36 5.09 -3.55
CA ARG A 70 -5.48 4.51 -2.52
C ARG A 70 -5.57 2.98 -2.48
N GLN A 71 -6.78 2.41 -2.59
CA GLN A 71 -6.98 0.96 -2.66
C GLN A 71 -6.22 0.36 -3.84
N ARG A 72 -6.39 0.93 -5.06
CA ARG A 72 -5.65 0.46 -6.24
C ARG A 72 -4.14 0.41 -6.03
N ARG A 73 -3.54 1.47 -5.44
CA ARG A 73 -2.10 1.47 -5.11
C ARG A 73 -1.72 0.39 -4.11
N GLN A 74 -2.60 0.08 -3.16
CA GLN A 74 -2.41 -1.01 -2.21
C GLN A 74 -2.47 -2.36 -2.92
N ASP A 75 -3.46 -2.57 -3.80
CA ASP A 75 -3.60 -3.79 -4.60
C ASP A 75 -2.38 -4.03 -5.50
N ASP A 76 -1.87 -2.97 -6.15
CA ASP A 76 -0.64 -3.03 -6.96
C ASP A 76 0.60 -3.37 -6.13
N ALA A 77 0.65 -2.93 -4.86
CA ALA A 77 1.74 -3.32 -3.96
C ALA A 77 1.64 -4.78 -3.50
N MET A 78 0.42 -5.30 -3.37
CA MET A 78 0.17 -6.71 -3.02
C MET A 78 0.40 -7.64 -4.23
N ARG A 79 0.08 -7.18 -5.44
CA ARG A 79 0.18 -7.95 -6.68
C ARG A 79 0.86 -7.14 -7.77
N PRO A 80 2.16 -6.83 -7.63
CA PRO A 80 2.88 -6.02 -8.61
C PRO A 80 2.93 -6.72 -9.96
N ARG A 81 2.64 -5.99 -11.03
CA ARG A 81 2.73 -6.47 -12.41
C ARG A 81 4.15 -6.29 -12.91
N VAL A 82 4.96 -7.32 -12.77
CA VAL A 82 6.36 -7.30 -13.17
C VAL A 82 6.55 -7.87 -14.58
N ARG A 83 7.48 -7.28 -15.32
CA ARG A 83 7.99 -7.79 -16.60
C ARG A 83 9.39 -8.37 -16.43
N ALA A 84 9.81 -9.23 -17.35
CA ALA A 84 11.19 -9.69 -17.39
C ALA A 84 12.14 -8.49 -17.54
N TRP A 85 13.17 -8.44 -16.71
CA TRP A 85 14.19 -7.41 -16.78
C TRP A 85 15.37 -7.89 -17.65
N HIS A 86 15.87 -7.03 -18.52
CA HIS A 86 16.95 -7.32 -19.45
C HIS A 86 18.13 -6.34 -19.28
N GLY A 87 18.42 -5.92 -18.06
CA GLY A 87 19.52 -5.04 -17.70
C GLY A 87 19.27 -3.55 -18.00
N ALA A 88 18.07 -3.19 -18.48
CA ALA A 88 17.73 -1.79 -18.75
C ALA A 88 17.18 -1.08 -17.50
N TRP A 89 17.58 0.18 -17.33
CA TRP A 89 17.08 1.09 -16.31
C TRP A 89 16.29 2.22 -16.95
N LEU A 90 15.17 2.59 -16.37
CA LEU A 90 14.51 3.86 -16.65
C LEU A 90 15.19 4.95 -15.81
N MET A 91 15.61 6.03 -16.47
CA MET A 91 16.16 7.21 -15.84
C MET A 91 15.25 8.40 -16.15
N LEU A 92 14.77 9.07 -15.10
CA LEU A 92 14.01 10.31 -15.21
C LEU A 92 14.87 11.47 -14.76
N ILE A 93 15.01 12.46 -15.63
CA ILE A 93 15.74 13.70 -15.35
C ILE A 93 14.72 14.82 -15.26
N VAL A 94 14.68 15.51 -14.12
CA VAL A 94 13.83 16.69 -13.93
C VAL A 94 14.44 17.84 -14.75
N THR A 95 13.66 18.37 -15.70
CA THR A 95 14.11 19.44 -16.61
C THR A 95 13.56 20.82 -16.25
N SER A 96 12.57 20.86 -15.33
CA SER A 96 11.98 22.13 -14.88
C SER A 96 12.86 22.82 -13.84
N VAL A 97 13.09 24.13 -14.02
CA VAL A 97 13.86 24.99 -13.10
C VAL A 97 12.91 25.89 -12.34
N GLY A 98 13.22 26.22 -11.08
CA GLY A 98 12.50 27.24 -10.32
C GLY A 98 11.09 26.85 -9.83
N THR A 99 10.81 25.54 -9.71
CA THR A 99 9.53 25.07 -9.16
C THR A 99 9.41 25.35 -7.66
N ASP A 100 8.20 25.67 -7.20
CA ASP A 100 7.91 25.85 -5.77
C ASP A 100 8.03 24.53 -4.97
N ALA A 101 8.10 24.64 -3.64
CA ALA A 101 8.29 23.50 -2.75
C ALA A 101 7.13 22.47 -2.83
N ARG A 102 5.88 22.95 -3.05
CA ARG A 102 4.70 22.07 -3.18
C ARG A 102 4.77 21.23 -4.44
N THR A 103 5.14 21.84 -5.55
CA THR A 103 5.32 21.16 -6.84
C THR A 103 6.44 20.13 -6.75
N ARG A 104 7.58 20.46 -6.13
CA ARG A 104 8.67 19.49 -5.89
C ARG A 104 8.22 18.31 -5.03
N ALA A 105 7.47 18.56 -3.96
CA ALA A 105 6.95 17.51 -3.08
C ALA A 105 5.97 16.58 -3.82
N ALA A 106 5.06 17.12 -4.63
CA ALA A 106 4.14 16.33 -5.46
C ALA A 106 4.90 15.47 -6.47
N GLN A 107 5.89 16.03 -7.16
CA GLN A 107 6.74 15.32 -8.10
C GLN A 107 7.51 14.17 -7.43
N ARG A 108 8.15 14.40 -6.26
CA ARG A 108 8.79 13.34 -5.47
C ARG A 108 7.80 12.22 -5.12
N THR A 109 6.60 12.58 -4.70
CA THR A 109 5.54 11.60 -4.39
C THR A 109 5.21 10.73 -5.59
N THR A 110 5.07 11.32 -6.79
CA THR A 110 4.85 10.57 -8.03
C THR A 110 6.03 9.65 -8.35
N MET A 111 7.28 10.09 -8.15
CA MET A 111 8.47 9.25 -8.36
C MET A 111 8.46 8.03 -7.42
N TYR A 112 8.21 8.23 -6.14
CA TYR A 112 8.11 7.13 -5.17
C TYR A 112 6.94 6.18 -5.48
N HIS A 113 5.79 6.68 -5.91
CA HIS A 113 4.66 5.84 -6.33
C HIS A 113 5.01 4.96 -7.54
N ASN A 114 5.86 5.48 -8.44
CA ASN A 114 6.39 4.73 -9.58
C ASN A 114 7.66 3.93 -9.25
N ARG A 115 7.98 3.73 -7.97
CA ARG A 115 9.10 2.91 -7.49
C ARG A 115 10.49 3.42 -7.91
N PHE A 116 10.65 4.70 -8.22
CA PHE A 116 11.96 5.27 -8.49
C PHE A 116 12.73 5.55 -7.21
N GLY A 117 14.03 5.25 -7.22
CA GLY A 117 15.01 5.75 -6.26
C GLY A 117 15.66 7.03 -6.79
N GLU A 118 15.97 7.97 -5.91
CA GLU A 118 16.67 9.20 -6.27
C GLU A 118 18.18 8.97 -6.22
N LEU A 119 18.84 8.98 -7.39
CA LEU A 119 20.28 8.82 -7.49
C LEU A 119 21.00 10.09 -6.98
N ARG A 120 20.47 11.25 -7.34
CA ARG A 120 20.85 12.59 -6.88
C ARG A 120 19.69 13.53 -7.15
N GLU A 121 19.74 14.74 -6.65
CA GLU A 121 18.69 15.74 -6.85
C GLU A 121 18.33 15.85 -8.35
N GLY A 122 17.04 15.60 -8.64
CA GLY A 122 16.48 15.67 -9.98
C GLY A 122 16.78 14.50 -10.89
N VAL A 123 17.50 13.47 -10.44
CA VAL A 123 17.78 12.25 -11.24
C VAL A 123 17.24 11.03 -10.49
N TRP A 124 16.27 10.37 -11.11
CA TRP A 124 15.55 9.24 -10.56
C TRP A 124 15.74 8.02 -11.42
N MET A 125 15.94 6.87 -10.80
CA MET A 125 16.17 5.62 -11.54
C MET A 125 15.38 4.45 -10.94
N ARG A 126 15.01 3.52 -11.81
CA ARG A 126 14.55 2.18 -11.45
C ARG A 126 14.81 1.19 -12.58
N PRO A 127 14.84 -0.12 -12.33
CA PRO A 127 14.83 -1.11 -13.42
C PRO A 127 13.58 -0.94 -14.32
N ASP A 128 13.73 -1.21 -15.61
CA ASP A 128 12.61 -1.19 -16.57
C ASP A 128 11.85 -2.53 -16.56
N ASN A 129 11.32 -2.87 -15.38
CA ASN A 129 10.57 -4.10 -15.13
C ASN A 129 9.11 -3.87 -14.73
N LEU A 130 8.68 -2.61 -14.67
CA LEU A 130 7.30 -2.20 -14.34
C LEU A 130 6.79 -1.21 -15.36
N ASP A 131 5.47 -1.12 -15.53
CA ASP A 131 4.88 -0.06 -16.34
C ASP A 131 5.12 1.32 -15.72
N LEU A 132 5.25 2.33 -16.54
CA LEU A 132 5.47 3.71 -16.13
C LEU A 132 4.17 4.50 -16.28
N GLU A 133 3.66 4.96 -15.14
CA GLU A 133 2.46 5.81 -15.08
C GLU A 133 2.85 7.18 -14.55
N LEU A 134 2.90 8.18 -15.41
CA LEU A 134 3.18 9.56 -15.04
C LEU A 134 1.96 10.43 -15.35
N ASP A 135 1.59 11.26 -14.38
CA ASP A 135 0.64 12.34 -14.62
C ASP A 135 1.16 13.27 -15.71
N VAL A 136 0.26 13.83 -16.53
CA VAL A 136 0.62 14.72 -17.65
C VAL A 136 1.51 15.88 -17.20
N GLU A 137 1.22 16.46 -16.02
CA GLU A 137 2.01 17.56 -15.47
C GLU A 137 3.44 17.14 -15.10
N VAL A 138 3.62 15.92 -14.58
CA VAL A 138 4.94 15.37 -14.24
C VAL A 138 5.68 14.98 -15.51
N ALA A 139 4.99 14.34 -16.46
CA ALA A 139 5.58 13.94 -17.75
C ALA A 139 6.14 15.14 -18.53
N ALA A 140 5.46 16.29 -18.49
CA ALA A 140 5.93 17.53 -19.14
C ALA A 140 7.19 18.13 -18.50
N ARG A 141 7.57 17.70 -17.28
CA ARG A 141 8.69 18.27 -16.49
C ARG A 141 9.87 17.34 -16.35
N VAL A 142 9.80 16.16 -16.94
CA VAL A 142 10.86 15.16 -16.88
C VAL A 142 11.24 14.68 -18.27
N ARG A 143 12.49 14.29 -18.41
CA ARG A 143 12.96 13.54 -19.58
C ARG A 143 13.15 12.09 -19.18
N VAL A 144 12.53 11.18 -19.91
CA VAL A 144 12.66 9.74 -19.69
C VAL A 144 13.72 9.19 -20.64
N LEU A 145 14.71 8.51 -20.10
CA LEU A 145 15.78 7.85 -20.83
C LEU A 145 15.85 6.38 -20.42
N ARG A 146 16.43 5.55 -21.27
CA ARG A 146 16.87 4.21 -20.92
C ARG A 146 18.38 4.19 -20.81
N ALA A 147 18.90 3.58 -19.75
CA ALA A 147 20.31 3.44 -19.47
C ALA A 147 20.65 1.97 -19.16
N ARG A 148 21.93 1.64 -19.17
CA ARG A 148 22.49 0.41 -18.61
C ARG A 148 23.57 0.80 -17.63
N ASP A 149 23.81 -0.04 -16.64
CA ASP A 149 24.84 0.14 -15.63
C ASP A 149 25.69 -1.12 -15.56
N ASP A 150 27.01 -0.96 -15.43
CA ASP A 150 27.95 -2.08 -15.39
C ASP A 150 27.98 -2.79 -14.03
N ALA A 151 27.46 -2.12 -12.97
CA ALA A 151 27.37 -2.63 -11.61
C ALA A 151 25.93 -2.51 -11.05
N PRO A 152 24.93 -3.15 -11.68
CA PRO A 152 23.51 -2.88 -11.41
C PRO A 152 23.09 -3.20 -9.96
N ALA A 153 23.71 -4.18 -9.31
CA ALA A 153 23.45 -4.49 -7.89
C ALA A 153 23.97 -3.38 -6.97
N GLN A 154 25.12 -2.78 -7.30
CA GLN A 154 25.66 -1.64 -6.55
C GLN A 154 24.76 -0.41 -6.73
N LEU A 155 24.29 -0.14 -7.94
CA LEU A 155 23.33 0.93 -8.22
C LEU A 155 22.03 0.73 -7.43
N ALA A 156 21.48 -0.49 -7.38
CA ALA A 156 20.31 -0.79 -6.58
C ALA A 156 20.52 -0.46 -5.10
N GLY A 157 21.67 -0.85 -4.52
CA GLY A 157 22.02 -0.52 -3.12
C GLY A 157 22.25 0.97 -2.84
N GLN A 158 22.58 1.77 -3.87
CA GLN A 158 22.65 3.23 -3.75
C GLN A 158 21.27 3.89 -3.76
N LEU A 159 20.33 3.33 -4.52
CA LEU A 159 18.99 3.87 -4.71
C LEU A 159 18.04 3.52 -3.55
N TRP A 160 18.23 2.36 -2.91
CA TRP A 160 17.38 1.88 -1.83
C TRP A 160 18.20 1.24 -0.71
N ASP A 161 17.80 1.48 0.51
CA ASP A 161 18.32 0.76 1.69
C ASP A 161 17.65 -0.62 1.79
N LEU A 162 18.11 -1.54 0.94
CA LEU A 162 17.54 -2.89 0.80
C LEU A 162 17.68 -3.69 2.11
N SER A 163 18.79 -3.55 2.81
CA SER A 163 19.02 -4.27 4.07
C SER A 163 18.02 -3.87 5.14
N ARG A 164 17.85 -2.56 5.35
CA ARG A 164 16.88 -2.03 6.32
C ARG A 164 15.44 -2.39 5.96
N TRP A 165 15.12 -2.41 4.67
CA TRP A 165 13.80 -2.83 4.22
C TRP A 165 13.58 -4.31 4.54
N ALA A 166 14.55 -5.19 4.25
CA ALA A 166 14.47 -6.61 4.54
C ALA A 166 14.37 -6.90 6.04
N GLU A 167 15.19 -6.25 6.88
CA GLU A 167 15.12 -6.37 8.34
C GLU A 167 13.75 -5.96 8.90
N THR A 168 13.19 -4.87 8.38
CA THR A 168 11.84 -4.45 8.79
C THR A 168 10.77 -5.44 8.35
N GLY A 169 10.91 -6.00 7.14
CA GLY A 169 10.03 -7.02 6.62
C GLY A 169 10.06 -8.29 7.46
N GLN A 170 11.25 -8.78 7.82
CA GLN A 170 11.41 -9.96 8.65
C GLN A 170 10.77 -9.77 10.03
N ARG A 171 11.02 -8.62 10.68
CA ARG A 171 10.38 -8.31 11.97
C ARG A 171 8.85 -8.31 11.88
N LEU A 172 8.26 -7.80 10.80
CA LEU A 172 6.81 -7.84 10.60
C LEU A 172 6.28 -9.27 10.42
N LEU A 173 7.04 -10.17 9.78
CA LEU A 173 6.70 -11.59 9.69
C LEU A 173 6.71 -12.25 11.06
N ASP A 174 7.73 -12.00 11.87
CA ASP A 174 7.86 -12.53 13.23
C ASP A 174 6.73 -12.00 14.14
N GLU A 175 6.39 -10.70 14.02
CA GLU A 175 5.26 -10.10 14.74
C GLU A 175 3.92 -10.73 14.31
N MET A 176 3.71 -11.01 13.01
CA MET A 176 2.50 -11.68 12.53
C MET A 176 2.39 -13.10 13.04
N ALA A 177 3.48 -13.86 13.05
CA ALA A 177 3.53 -15.22 13.57
C ALA A 177 3.26 -15.28 15.09
N SER A 178 3.67 -14.25 15.82
CA SER A 178 3.54 -14.16 17.28
C SER A 178 2.17 -13.63 17.74
N ALA A 179 1.44 -12.91 16.87
CA ALA A 179 0.17 -12.31 17.20
C ALA A 179 -0.94 -13.38 17.27
N THR A 180 -1.57 -13.52 18.45
CA THR A 180 -2.57 -14.56 18.73
C THR A 180 -4.02 -14.09 18.63
N ASP A 181 -4.26 -12.78 18.69
CA ASP A 181 -5.59 -12.19 18.61
C ASP A 181 -5.83 -11.40 17.31
N VAL A 182 -7.09 -11.25 16.94
CA VAL A 182 -7.47 -10.53 15.71
C VAL A 182 -7.01 -9.08 15.71
N PRO A 183 -7.19 -8.30 16.80
CA PRO A 183 -6.70 -6.93 16.85
C PRO A 183 -5.19 -6.79 16.66
N GLY A 184 -4.40 -7.66 17.28
CA GLY A 184 -2.94 -7.69 17.13
C GLY A 184 -2.52 -7.98 15.69
N ARG A 185 -3.04 -9.06 15.11
CA ARG A 185 -2.80 -9.43 13.71
C ARG A 185 -3.21 -8.33 12.73
N PHE A 186 -4.33 -7.66 12.98
CA PHE A 186 -4.79 -6.53 12.19
C PHE A 186 -3.81 -5.34 12.20
N VAL A 187 -3.24 -5.01 13.37
CA VAL A 187 -2.23 -3.94 13.48
C VAL A 187 -0.99 -4.29 12.66
N VAL A 188 -0.52 -5.54 12.76
CA VAL A 188 0.64 -6.02 12.00
C VAL A 188 0.32 -6.04 10.50
N ALA A 189 -0.83 -6.55 10.09
CA ALA A 189 -1.26 -6.54 8.68
C ALA A 189 -1.28 -5.12 8.09
N ALA A 190 -1.81 -4.14 8.84
CA ALA A 190 -1.78 -2.74 8.43
C ALA A 190 -0.34 -2.17 8.35
N ALA A 191 0.59 -2.65 9.16
CA ALA A 191 2.00 -2.31 9.07
C ALA A 191 2.67 -2.97 7.86
N MET A 192 2.37 -4.24 7.57
CA MET A 192 2.83 -4.95 6.37
C MET A 192 2.41 -4.23 5.08
N VAL A 193 1.14 -3.80 4.99
CA VAL A 193 0.66 -3.02 3.84
C VAL A 193 1.47 -1.74 3.66
N ARG A 194 1.69 -0.98 4.73
CA ARG A 194 2.50 0.25 4.66
C ARG A 194 3.94 -0.02 4.21
N HIS A 195 4.51 -1.12 4.67
CA HIS A 195 5.86 -1.53 4.31
C HIS A 195 5.92 -1.97 2.84
N LEU A 196 4.99 -2.81 2.38
CA LEU A 196 4.90 -3.25 0.98
C LEU A 196 4.63 -2.10 -0.01
N LEU A 197 3.98 -1.01 0.44
CA LEU A 197 3.87 0.21 -0.37
C LEU A 197 5.22 0.88 -0.65
N THR A 198 6.26 0.58 0.11
CA THR A 198 7.64 1.07 -0.08
C THR A 198 8.57 0.05 -0.75
N ASP A 199 8.07 -1.15 -1.07
CA ASP A 199 8.85 -2.17 -1.78
C ASP A 199 9.29 -1.62 -3.15
N PRO A 200 10.58 -1.60 -3.48
CA PRO A 200 11.05 -1.14 -4.79
C PRO A 200 10.66 -2.07 -5.94
N VAL A 201 10.22 -3.29 -5.65
CA VAL A 201 9.80 -4.31 -6.63
C VAL A 201 10.88 -4.54 -7.69
N LEU A 202 12.11 -4.78 -7.22
CA LEU A 202 13.25 -5.04 -8.07
C LEU A 202 13.20 -6.44 -8.69
N PRO A 203 13.87 -6.65 -9.85
CA PRO A 203 14.19 -7.97 -10.36
C PRO A 203 14.96 -8.80 -9.32
N ALA A 204 14.75 -10.12 -9.32
CA ALA A 204 15.35 -11.03 -8.34
C ALA A 204 16.89 -10.94 -8.30
N GLU A 205 17.51 -10.68 -9.44
CA GLU A 205 18.96 -10.55 -9.60
C GLU A 205 19.55 -9.33 -8.85
N LEU A 206 18.70 -8.36 -8.49
CA LEU A 206 19.09 -7.13 -7.78
C LEU A 206 18.71 -7.17 -6.29
N LEU A 207 18.02 -8.21 -5.85
CA LEU A 207 17.56 -8.36 -4.47
C LEU A 207 18.54 -9.20 -3.65
N PRO A 208 18.66 -8.96 -2.32
CA PRO A 208 19.27 -9.89 -1.41
C PRO A 208 18.61 -11.28 -1.48
N ALA A 209 19.38 -12.34 -1.24
CA ALA A 209 18.91 -13.74 -1.33
C ALA A 209 17.66 -14.01 -0.46
N ASP A 210 17.61 -13.41 0.73
CA ASP A 210 16.55 -13.62 1.71
C ASP A 210 15.51 -12.48 1.69
N TRP A 211 15.15 -11.98 0.50
CA TRP A 211 14.19 -10.89 0.37
C TRP A 211 12.79 -11.29 0.85
N PRO A 212 12.25 -10.65 1.90
CA PRO A 212 11.01 -11.08 2.53
C PRO A 212 9.74 -10.64 1.79
N GLY A 213 9.85 -9.96 0.66
CA GLY A 213 8.70 -9.35 -0.04
C GLY A 213 7.60 -10.33 -0.42
N ALA A 214 7.95 -11.52 -0.92
CA ALA A 214 6.98 -12.56 -1.26
C ALA A 214 6.31 -13.15 0.00
N ALA A 215 7.08 -13.41 1.06
CA ALA A 215 6.56 -13.93 2.32
C ALA A 215 5.61 -12.93 3.01
N LEU A 216 5.94 -11.63 2.97
CA LEU A 216 5.05 -10.58 3.48
C LEU A 216 3.70 -10.52 2.74
N ARG A 217 3.72 -10.66 1.41
CA ARG A 217 2.49 -10.70 0.60
C ARG A 217 1.65 -11.93 0.91
N ALA A 218 2.29 -13.10 1.05
CA ALA A 218 1.62 -14.33 1.42
C ALA A 218 0.97 -14.22 2.81
N ALA A 219 1.72 -13.80 3.84
CA ALA A 219 1.21 -13.64 5.20
C ALA A 219 0.06 -12.61 5.30
N TYR A 220 0.14 -11.51 4.53
CA TYR A 220 -0.96 -10.57 4.43
C TYR A 220 -2.18 -11.18 3.75
N HIS A 221 -1.99 -11.93 2.66
CA HIS A 221 -3.08 -12.58 1.93
C HIS A 221 -3.83 -13.58 2.81
N ASP A 222 -3.10 -14.42 3.56
CA ASP A 222 -3.68 -15.39 4.48
C ASP A 222 -4.53 -14.71 5.56
N PHE A 223 -4.02 -13.61 6.14
CA PHE A 223 -4.78 -12.80 7.09
C PHE A 223 -6.02 -12.15 6.44
N ALA A 224 -5.90 -11.61 5.23
CA ALA A 224 -7.01 -10.98 4.53
C ALA A 224 -8.11 -11.99 4.18
N THR A 225 -7.73 -13.22 3.80
CA THR A 225 -8.66 -14.32 3.55
C THR A 225 -9.38 -14.72 4.83
N GLU A 226 -8.67 -14.94 5.94
CA GLU A 226 -9.28 -15.24 7.23
C GLU A 226 -10.30 -14.16 7.66
N LEU A 227 -9.97 -12.89 7.43
CA LEU A 227 -10.88 -11.79 7.75
C LEU A 227 -12.12 -11.77 6.85
N ALA A 228 -11.96 -12.13 5.56
CA ALA A 228 -13.07 -12.25 4.61
C ALA A 228 -14.01 -13.42 4.97
N ASP A 229 -13.44 -14.58 5.28
CA ASP A 229 -14.23 -15.78 5.70
C ASP A 229 -15.07 -15.50 6.96
N ARG A 230 -14.53 -14.72 7.90
CA ARG A 230 -15.28 -14.25 9.08
C ARG A 230 -16.44 -13.32 8.72
N ARG A 231 -16.29 -12.52 7.66
CA ARG A 231 -17.38 -11.68 7.15
C ARG A 231 -18.50 -12.53 6.55
N ASP A 232 -18.16 -13.51 5.71
CA ASP A 232 -19.10 -14.33 4.95
C ASP A 232 -19.84 -15.35 5.85
N ALA A 233 -19.15 -15.99 6.78
CA ALA A 233 -19.76 -16.90 7.75
C ALA A 233 -20.88 -16.23 8.55
N THR A 234 -20.77 -14.94 8.80
CA THR A 234 -21.76 -14.19 9.56
C THR A 234 -22.96 -13.74 8.72
N GLN A 235 -22.78 -13.54 7.39
CA GLN A 235 -23.91 -13.25 6.49
C GLN A 235 -24.85 -14.43 6.34
N LEU A 236 -24.32 -15.65 6.35
CA LEU A 236 -25.13 -16.88 6.30
C LEU A 236 -26.01 -17.09 7.53
N LEU A 237 -25.56 -16.65 8.71
CA LEU A 237 -26.34 -16.77 9.97
C LEU A 237 -27.48 -15.74 10.06
N GLU A 238 -27.46 -14.64 9.31
CA GLU A 238 -28.52 -13.63 9.28
C GLU A 238 -29.58 -13.89 8.19
N ALA A 239 -29.25 -14.74 7.21
CA ALA A 239 -30.16 -15.11 6.14
C ALA A 239 -31.05 -16.34 6.50
N THR A 240 -30.87 -16.93 7.68
CA THR A 240 -31.63 -18.09 8.22
C THR A 240 -32.54 -17.67 9.34
#